data_3d7669a4d8a1c8df370f3ee902a9ae00
#
_entry.id   3d7669a4d8a1c8df370f3ee902a9ae00
#
_cell.length_a   1.000
_cell.length_b   1.000
_cell.length_c   1.000
_cell.angle_alpha   90.00
_cell.angle_beta   90.00
_cell.angle_gamma   90.00
#
_symmetry.space_group_name_H-M   'P 1'
#
loop_
_entity.id
_entity.type
_entity.pdbx_description
1 polymer ?
#
loop_
_entity_poly.entity_id
_entity_poly.type
_entity_poly.pdbx_seq_one_letter_code
_entity_poly.pdbx_strand_id
1 'polypeptide(L)'
;DRTFIMNKSFFDDDCVVHIPMASPICNNLKKISSKALKKLKLNFHSGGTYICIEGPQFSTLAESNLYRSWGCDVIGMTNMPESKLAMEAGICYVSLSMVTDYDCWHKNHDSVTVDQIVKVMKKNSENALRFINEICKEETIKCNEVTKNLAKNLSLIHI
;
A
#
# COMPACT_ATOMS: atom_id res chain seq x y z
N ASP A 1 -4.83 9.06 2.08
CA ASP A 1 -4.73 9.48 0.67
C ASP A 1 -4.51 10.99 0.56
N ARG A 2 -3.41 11.37 -0.08
CA ARG A 2 -3.03 12.75 -0.41
C ARG A 2 -2.67 12.88 -1.89
N THR A 3 -3.34 12.10 -2.74
CA THR A 3 -3.21 12.15 -4.20
C THR A 3 -4.38 12.95 -4.79
N PHE A 4 -4.13 13.75 -5.84
CA PHE A 4 -5.10 14.70 -6.37
C PHE A 4 -5.39 14.47 -7.86
N ILE A 5 -4.37 14.22 -8.68
CA ILE A 5 -4.46 14.11 -10.14
C ILE A 5 -4.41 12.66 -10.66
N MET A 6 -4.02 11.69 -9.83
CA MET A 6 -3.99 10.28 -10.23
C MET A 6 -5.40 9.77 -10.50
N ASN A 7 -5.56 8.97 -11.55
CA ASN A 7 -6.82 8.27 -11.80
C ASN A 7 -7.10 7.24 -10.69
N LYS A 8 -8.28 7.31 -10.09
CA LYS A 8 -8.68 6.52 -8.91
C LYS A 8 -9.90 5.63 -9.16
N SER A 9 -10.37 5.57 -10.39
CA SER A 9 -11.54 4.78 -10.79
C SER A 9 -11.35 4.22 -12.18
N PHE A 10 -11.92 3.03 -12.44
CA PHE A 10 -12.07 2.46 -13.77
C PHE A 10 -13.34 2.95 -14.48
N PHE A 11 -14.25 3.56 -13.72
CA PHE A 11 -15.50 4.09 -14.24
C PHE A 11 -15.30 5.50 -14.76
N ASP A 12 -15.94 5.79 -15.89
CA ASP A 12 -15.95 7.09 -16.55
C ASP A 12 -17.16 7.94 -16.15
N ASP A 13 -17.42 9.00 -16.90
CA ASP A 13 -18.47 9.99 -16.60
C ASP A 13 -19.90 9.42 -16.68
N ASP A 14 -20.09 8.27 -17.32
CA ASP A 14 -21.42 7.65 -17.51
C ASP A 14 -21.86 6.78 -16.33
N CYS A 15 -20.95 6.41 -15.43
CA CYS A 15 -21.26 5.54 -14.31
C CYS A 15 -20.45 5.89 -13.06
N VAL A 16 -21.13 6.10 -11.95
CA VAL A 16 -20.49 6.32 -10.65
C VAL A 16 -20.71 5.10 -9.74
N VAL A 17 -19.63 4.55 -9.22
CA VAL A 17 -19.68 3.41 -8.29
C VAL A 17 -19.08 3.81 -6.95
N HIS A 18 -19.90 3.76 -5.90
CA HIS A 18 -19.45 4.04 -4.54
C HIS A 18 -18.94 2.76 -3.86
N ILE A 19 -17.64 2.71 -3.61
CA ILE A 19 -16.98 1.57 -2.97
C ILE A 19 -16.61 1.92 -1.53
N PRO A 20 -16.94 1.05 -0.54
CA PRO A 20 -16.56 1.28 0.84
C PRO A 20 -15.04 1.12 1.00
N MET A 21 -14.35 2.18 1.41
CA MET A 21 -12.89 2.23 1.58
C MET A 21 -12.44 2.29 3.04
N ALA A 22 -13.32 1.95 4.00
CA ALA A 22 -12.95 1.96 5.42
C ALA A 22 -11.81 0.98 5.75
N SER A 23 -11.72 -0.14 5.01
CA SER A 23 -10.67 -1.15 5.16
C SER A 23 -10.11 -1.52 3.80
N PRO A 24 -9.17 -0.72 3.24
CA PRO A 24 -8.64 -0.94 1.89
C PRO A 24 -7.74 -2.18 1.77
N ILE A 25 -7.28 -2.72 2.90
CA ILE A 25 -6.37 -3.86 2.95
C ILE A 25 -7.13 -5.14 3.28
N CYS A 26 -6.93 -6.18 2.47
CA CYS A 26 -7.51 -7.49 2.71
C CYS A 26 -6.86 -8.20 3.91
N ASN A 27 -7.64 -8.43 4.97
CA ASN A 27 -7.16 -9.06 6.20
C ASN A 27 -6.65 -10.50 5.99
N ASN A 28 -7.28 -11.26 5.09
CA ASN A 28 -6.83 -12.64 4.80
C ASN A 28 -5.49 -12.62 4.08
N LEU A 29 -5.33 -11.79 3.06
CA LEU A 29 -4.07 -11.64 2.34
C LEU A 29 -2.96 -11.11 3.27
N LYS A 30 -3.27 -10.19 4.18
CA LYS A 30 -2.35 -9.71 5.22
C LYS A 30 -1.87 -10.85 6.13
N LYS A 31 -2.78 -11.74 6.58
CA LYS A 31 -2.42 -12.89 7.42
C LYS A 31 -1.51 -13.87 6.68
N ILE A 32 -1.84 -14.19 5.43
CA ILE A 32 -1.03 -15.07 4.57
C ILE A 32 0.35 -14.47 4.33
N SER A 33 0.42 -13.19 3.99
CA SER A 33 1.68 -12.45 3.81
C SER A 33 2.54 -12.47 5.07
N SER A 34 1.94 -12.22 6.24
CA SER A 34 2.66 -12.27 7.52
C SER A 34 3.21 -13.67 7.84
N LYS A 35 2.46 -14.72 7.49
CA LYS A 35 2.92 -16.12 7.66
C LYS A 35 4.11 -16.43 6.73
N ALA A 36 4.03 -15.98 5.47
CA ALA A 36 5.12 -16.15 4.51
C ALA A 36 6.40 -15.43 4.95
N LEU A 37 6.28 -14.17 5.42
CA LEU A 37 7.42 -13.39 5.91
C LEU A 37 8.09 -14.05 7.14
N LYS A 38 7.29 -14.59 8.08
CA LYS A 38 7.80 -15.35 9.24
C LYS A 38 8.57 -16.61 8.81
N LYS A 39 8.00 -17.38 7.87
CA LYS A 39 8.65 -18.59 7.33
C LYS A 39 9.99 -18.27 6.67
N LEU A 40 10.07 -17.14 5.97
CA LEU A 40 11.31 -16.66 5.35
C LEU A 40 12.30 -16.04 6.35
N LYS A 41 11.91 -15.92 7.63
CA LYS A 41 12.70 -15.27 8.69
C LYS A 41 13.08 -13.82 8.32
N LEU A 42 12.19 -13.11 7.60
CA LEU A 42 12.36 -11.71 7.28
C LEU A 42 11.84 -10.86 8.44
N ASN A 43 12.58 -9.80 8.77
CA ASN A 43 12.13 -8.83 9.76
C ASN A 43 11.05 -7.94 9.12
N PHE A 44 9.90 -7.77 9.79
CA PHE A 44 8.79 -6.97 9.28
C PHE A 44 7.89 -6.46 10.40
N HIS A 45 7.19 -5.39 10.12
CA HIS A 45 6.10 -4.87 10.94
C HIS A 45 4.76 -5.18 10.27
N SER A 46 3.75 -5.58 11.05
CA SER A 46 2.44 -5.93 10.52
C SER A 46 1.39 -4.91 10.90
N GLY A 47 0.98 -4.10 9.96
CA GLY A 47 0.02 -3.02 10.15
C GLY A 47 0.68 -1.66 10.15
N GLY A 48 -0.08 -0.65 10.54
CA GLY A 48 0.32 0.74 10.50
C GLY A 48 -0.50 1.55 9.52
N THR A 49 -0.27 2.86 9.53
CA THR A 49 -0.93 3.84 8.66
C THR A 49 0.04 4.26 7.57
N TYR A 50 -0.35 3.98 6.33
CA TYR A 50 0.39 4.42 5.14
C TYR A 50 -0.21 5.71 4.61
N ILE A 51 0.58 6.77 4.48
CA ILE A 51 0.17 7.96 3.74
C ILE A 51 0.65 7.88 2.30
N CYS A 52 -0.28 8.02 1.37
CA CYS A 52 0.02 8.08 -0.06
C CYS A 52 -0.02 9.53 -0.53
N ILE A 53 1.10 10.03 -1.02
CA ILE A 53 1.24 11.37 -1.60
C ILE A 53 1.31 11.29 -3.13
N GLU A 54 1.07 12.43 -3.78
CA GLU A 54 1.04 12.50 -5.26
C GLU A 54 2.40 12.18 -5.89
N GLY A 55 3.48 12.77 -5.37
CA GLY A 55 4.77 12.79 -6.06
C GLY A 55 4.75 13.69 -7.31
N PRO A 56 5.80 13.68 -8.14
CA PRO A 56 7.05 12.95 -7.96
C PRO A 56 7.97 13.55 -6.87
N GLN A 57 7.66 14.74 -6.34
CA GLN A 57 8.43 15.37 -5.28
C GLN A 57 8.22 14.65 -3.95
N PHE A 58 9.25 14.62 -3.12
CA PHE A 58 9.14 14.21 -1.73
C PHE A 58 8.48 15.31 -0.89
N SER A 59 8.01 14.94 0.29
CA SER A 59 7.40 15.86 1.24
C SER A 59 8.38 16.91 1.74
N THR A 60 7.89 18.12 1.93
CA THR A 60 8.58 19.13 2.72
C THR A 60 8.70 18.70 4.19
N LEU A 61 9.62 19.29 4.94
CA LEU A 61 9.74 19.04 6.38
C LEU A 61 8.43 19.35 7.14
N ALA A 62 7.72 20.39 6.71
CA ALA A 62 6.43 20.77 7.31
C ALA A 62 5.36 19.69 7.08
N GLU A 63 5.24 19.18 5.85
CA GLU A 63 4.33 18.09 5.52
C GLU A 63 4.70 16.81 6.26
N SER A 64 5.96 16.45 6.29
CA SER A 64 6.45 15.27 7.01
C SER A 64 6.11 15.32 8.50
N ASN A 65 6.32 16.46 9.15
CA ASN A 65 5.91 16.67 10.55
C ASN A 65 4.39 16.58 10.75
N LEU A 66 3.60 17.10 9.80
CA LEU A 66 2.15 17.00 9.82
C LEU A 66 1.70 15.54 9.71
N TYR A 67 2.24 14.76 8.77
CA TYR A 67 1.89 13.35 8.60
C TYR A 67 2.23 12.52 9.83
N ARG A 68 3.35 12.81 10.48
CA ARG A 68 3.70 12.19 11.77
C ARG A 68 2.70 12.54 12.87
N SER A 69 2.24 13.79 12.94
CA SER A 69 1.22 14.21 13.92
C SER A 69 -0.12 13.51 13.72
N TRP A 70 -0.40 13.04 12.49
CA TRP A 70 -1.57 12.22 12.15
C TRP A 70 -1.38 10.73 12.47
N GLY A 71 -0.24 10.33 12.98
CA GLY A 71 0.07 8.94 13.29
C GLY A 71 0.37 8.09 12.03
N CYS A 72 0.90 8.71 10.96
CA CYS A 72 1.33 7.96 9.80
C CYS A 72 2.69 7.29 10.06
N ASP A 73 2.79 6.00 9.73
CA ASP A 73 3.99 5.18 9.96
C ASP A 73 4.88 5.06 8.73
N VAL A 74 4.26 5.08 7.54
CA VAL A 74 4.96 4.91 6.25
C VAL A 74 4.42 5.91 5.24
N ILE A 75 5.30 6.43 4.39
CA ILE A 75 4.98 7.32 3.27
C ILE A 75 5.40 6.70 1.94
N GLY A 76 4.59 6.89 0.91
CA GLY A 76 4.88 6.47 -0.47
C GLY A 76 3.92 7.09 -1.46
N MET A 77 3.95 6.67 -2.73
CA MET A 77 3.28 7.35 -3.84
C MET A 77 2.29 6.48 -4.62
N THR A 78 2.07 5.22 -4.25
CA THR A 78 1.32 4.27 -5.11
C THR A 78 0.11 3.64 -4.45
N ASN A 79 0.14 3.44 -3.14
CA ASN A 79 -0.77 2.55 -2.42
C ASN A 79 -2.26 2.93 -2.57
N MET A 80 -2.62 4.20 -2.62
CA MET A 80 -4.03 4.63 -2.67
C MET A 80 -4.67 4.58 -4.04
N PRO A 81 -4.04 4.95 -5.15
CA PRO A 81 -4.62 4.61 -6.46
C PRO A 81 -4.78 3.11 -6.63
N GLU A 82 -3.77 2.32 -6.29
CA GLU A 82 -3.78 0.86 -6.45
C GLU A 82 -4.88 0.19 -5.61
N SER A 83 -5.01 0.53 -4.33
CA SER A 83 -6.01 -0.10 -3.45
C SER A 83 -7.44 0.27 -3.85
N LYS A 84 -7.70 1.49 -4.33
CA LYS A 84 -9.00 1.90 -4.85
C LYS A 84 -9.38 1.13 -6.10
N LEU A 85 -8.48 1.06 -7.06
CA LEU A 85 -8.66 0.32 -8.31
C LEU A 85 -8.83 -1.19 -8.05
N ALA A 86 -8.04 -1.76 -7.14
CA ALA A 86 -8.19 -3.15 -6.75
C ALA A 86 -9.57 -3.43 -6.13
N MET A 87 -10.06 -2.54 -5.26
CA MET A 87 -11.39 -2.66 -4.67
C MET A 87 -12.49 -2.56 -5.73
N GLU A 88 -12.42 -1.64 -6.68
CA GLU A 88 -13.36 -1.56 -7.81
C GLU A 88 -13.34 -2.82 -8.67
N ALA A 89 -12.18 -3.39 -8.90
CA ALA A 89 -12.03 -4.64 -9.67
C ALA A 89 -12.40 -5.91 -8.86
N GLY A 90 -12.81 -5.78 -7.58
CA GLY A 90 -13.07 -6.94 -6.72
C GLY A 90 -11.84 -7.77 -6.37
N ILE A 91 -10.66 -7.17 -6.43
CA ILE A 91 -9.36 -7.81 -6.19
C ILE A 91 -8.94 -7.56 -4.74
N CYS A 92 -8.46 -8.60 -4.08
CA CYS A 92 -7.84 -8.48 -2.77
C CYS A 92 -6.49 -7.78 -2.86
N TYR A 93 -6.31 -6.77 -2.04
CA TYR A 93 -5.12 -5.96 -2.02
C TYR A 93 -4.42 -6.00 -0.66
N VAL A 94 -3.11 -6.09 -0.66
CA VAL A 94 -2.23 -5.84 0.48
C VAL A 94 -0.96 -5.17 0.00
N SER A 95 -0.49 -4.19 0.75
CA SER A 95 0.79 -3.54 0.48
C SER A 95 1.92 -4.18 1.28
N LEU A 96 3.01 -4.49 0.61
CA LEU A 96 4.29 -4.85 1.21
C LEU A 96 5.27 -3.71 0.97
N SER A 97 5.39 -2.82 1.96
CA SER A 97 6.25 -1.65 1.87
C SER A 97 7.70 -2.02 2.20
N MET A 98 8.57 -1.88 1.23
CA MET A 98 10.01 -2.09 1.39
C MET A 98 10.67 -0.78 1.77
N VAL A 99 10.75 -0.51 3.09
CA VAL A 99 11.30 0.73 3.63
C VAL A 99 12.80 0.82 3.31
N THR A 100 13.23 1.97 2.80
CA THR A 100 14.62 2.26 2.44
C THR A 100 15.32 3.09 3.49
N ASP A 101 14.64 4.09 4.02
CA ASP A 101 15.17 5.12 4.90
C ASP A 101 14.07 5.81 5.71
N TYR A 102 14.47 6.73 6.56
CA TYR A 102 13.55 7.64 7.23
C TYR A 102 13.26 8.86 6.36
N ASP A 103 12.06 9.43 6.52
CA ASP A 103 11.69 10.67 5.86
C ASP A 103 12.46 11.89 6.44
N CYS A 104 12.41 13.03 5.77
CA CYS A 104 13.21 14.24 5.99
C CYS A 104 13.13 14.86 7.42
N TRP A 105 12.17 14.41 8.25
CA TRP A 105 12.10 14.81 9.66
C TRP A 105 13.22 14.20 10.54
N HIS A 106 13.83 13.12 10.11
CA HIS A 106 14.81 12.40 10.90
C HIS A 106 16.14 13.13 10.91
N LYS A 107 16.72 13.35 12.09
CA LYS A 107 17.95 14.16 12.27
C LYS A 107 19.15 13.65 11.48
N ASN A 108 19.18 12.37 11.13
CA ASN A 108 20.27 11.74 10.37
C ASN A 108 19.92 11.54 8.89
N HIS A 109 18.89 12.21 8.37
CA HIS A 109 18.48 12.09 6.96
C HIS A 109 19.61 12.44 6.00
N ASP A 110 20.35 13.52 6.28
CA ASP A 110 21.45 14.00 5.44
C ASP A 110 22.69 13.08 5.49
N SER A 111 22.74 12.11 6.40
CA SER A 111 23.88 11.18 6.53
C SER A 111 23.70 9.91 5.69
N VAL A 112 22.53 9.69 5.08
CA VAL A 112 22.27 8.50 4.25
C VAL A 112 22.84 8.72 2.86
N THR A 113 23.88 7.98 2.51
CA THR A 113 24.52 8.09 1.20
C THR A 113 23.72 7.31 0.13
N VAL A 114 23.83 7.74 -1.14
CA VAL A 114 23.20 7.04 -2.28
C VAL A 114 23.62 5.57 -2.32
N ASP A 115 24.87 5.26 -2.02
CA ASP A 115 25.37 3.87 -2.00
C ASP A 115 24.70 3.01 -0.92
N GLN A 116 24.38 3.60 0.23
CA GLN A 116 23.63 2.90 1.28
C GLN A 116 22.19 2.62 0.86
N ILE A 117 21.52 3.59 0.24
CA ILE A 117 20.18 3.41 -0.32
C ILE A 117 20.18 2.29 -1.37
N VAL A 118 21.11 2.32 -2.31
CA VAL A 118 21.22 1.28 -3.36
C VAL A 118 21.43 -0.12 -2.77
N LYS A 119 22.28 -0.24 -1.74
CA LYS A 119 22.46 -1.53 -1.04
C LYS A 119 21.19 -2.02 -0.37
N VAL A 120 20.43 -1.14 0.30
CA VAL A 120 19.15 -1.47 0.92
C VAL A 120 18.13 -1.87 -0.15
N MET A 121 18.03 -1.12 -1.25
CA MET A 121 17.13 -1.44 -2.36
C MET A 121 17.43 -2.81 -2.97
N LYS A 122 18.71 -3.14 -3.20
CA LYS A 122 19.12 -4.46 -3.73
C LYS A 122 18.68 -5.58 -2.79
N LYS A 123 18.96 -5.47 -1.49
CA LYS A 123 18.53 -6.43 -0.49
C LYS A 123 17.00 -6.55 -0.40
N ASN A 124 16.30 -5.43 -0.48
CA ASN A 124 14.84 -5.39 -0.50
C ASN A 124 14.27 -6.11 -1.73
N SER A 125 14.86 -5.91 -2.92
CA SER A 125 14.46 -6.58 -4.16
C SER A 125 14.66 -8.11 -4.06
N GLU A 126 15.77 -8.57 -3.52
CA GLU A 126 16.02 -10.00 -3.28
C GLU A 126 14.99 -10.59 -2.30
N ASN A 127 14.68 -9.88 -1.22
CA ASN A 127 13.66 -10.30 -0.26
C ASN A 127 12.26 -10.31 -0.85
N ALA A 128 11.94 -9.33 -1.72
CA ALA A 128 10.67 -9.27 -2.43
C ALA A 128 10.47 -10.48 -3.35
N LEU A 129 11.49 -10.86 -4.12
CA LEU A 129 11.44 -12.06 -4.96
C LEU A 129 11.25 -13.34 -4.14
N ARG A 130 11.95 -13.47 -3.01
CA ARG A 130 11.75 -14.61 -2.10
C ARG A 130 10.32 -14.64 -1.54
N PHE A 131 9.77 -13.49 -1.17
CA PHE A 131 8.41 -13.36 -0.67
C PHE A 131 7.38 -13.73 -1.76
N ILE A 132 7.52 -13.19 -2.98
CA ILE A 132 6.63 -13.50 -4.11
C ILE A 132 6.64 -15.01 -4.39
N ASN A 133 7.81 -15.62 -4.47
CA ASN A 133 7.94 -17.05 -4.67
C ASN A 133 7.30 -17.88 -3.56
N GLU A 134 7.31 -17.40 -2.32
CA GLU A 134 6.69 -18.10 -1.20
C GLU A 134 5.18 -17.95 -1.18
N ILE A 135 4.65 -16.74 -1.41
CA ILE A 135 3.21 -16.49 -1.36
C ILE A 135 2.47 -17.13 -2.54
N CYS A 136 3.10 -17.23 -3.70
CA CYS A 136 2.54 -17.90 -4.89
C CYS A 136 2.39 -19.43 -4.74
N LYS A 137 2.93 -20.03 -3.68
CA LYS A 137 2.70 -21.45 -3.35
C LYS A 137 1.35 -21.70 -2.68
N GLU A 138 0.70 -20.66 -2.20
CA GLU A 138 -0.63 -20.77 -1.60
C GLU A 138 -1.68 -20.93 -2.72
N GLU A 139 -2.26 -22.11 -2.86
CA GLU A 139 -3.13 -22.49 -3.99
C GLU A 139 -4.45 -21.71 -4.04
N THR A 140 -4.94 -21.19 -2.93
CA THR A 140 -6.21 -20.46 -2.87
C THR A 140 -6.22 -19.35 -1.83
N ILE A 141 -6.14 -18.10 -2.31
CA ILE A 141 -6.40 -16.93 -1.48
C ILE A 141 -7.90 -16.61 -1.60
N LYS A 142 -8.72 -17.14 -0.70
CA LYS A 142 -10.16 -16.82 -0.67
C LYS A 142 -10.35 -15.46 -0.02
N CYS A 143 -10.66 -14.46 -0.83
CA CYS A 143 -11.07 -13.13 -0.40
C CYS A 143 -12.58 -12.99 -0.38
N ASN A 144 -13.21 -13.54 0.64
CA ASN A 144 -14.68 -13.54 0.73
C ASN A 144 -15.27 -12.14 1.05
N GLU A 145 -14.48 -11.21 1.58
CA GLU A 145 -15.00 -9.92 2.06
C GLU A 145 -15.18 -8.91 0.92
N VAL A 146 -14.22 -8.83 -0.01
CA VAL A 146 -14.26 -7.84 -1.10
C VAL A 146 -15.33 -8.19 -2.13
N THR A 147 -15.38 -9.43 -2.56
CA THR A 147 -16.33 -9.89 -3.59
C THR A 147 -17.78 -9.93 -3.11
N LYS A 148 -18.03 -10.25 -1.83
CA LYS A 148 -19.39 -10.22 -1.26
C LYS A 148 -19.93 -8.81 -1.10
N ASN A 149 -19.06 -7.83 -0.86
CA ASN A 149 -19.48 -6.44 -0.65
C ASN A 149 -19.67 -5.70 -1.99
N LEU A 150 -18.94 -6.07 -3.04
CA LEU A 150 -19.07 -5.40 -4.35
C LEU A 150 -20.49 -5.49 -4.90
N ALA A 151 -21.06 -6.69 -4.92
CA ALA A 151 -22.43 -6.91 -5.42
C ALA A 151 -23.52 -6.21 -4.59
N LYS A 152 -23.26 -5.96 -3.29
CA LYS A 152 -24.23 -5.31 -2.39
C LYS A 152 -24.12 -3.79 -2.37
N ASN A 153 -22.98 -3.23 -2.76
CA ASN A 153 -22.67 -1.81 -2.64
C ASN A 153 -22.57 -1.10 -4.00
N LEU A 154 -22.93 -1.77 -5.09
CA LEU A 154 -23.14 -1.13 -6.39
C LEU A 154 -24.40 -0.26 -6.30
N SER A 155 -24.25 0.96 -5.84
CA SER A 155 -25.27 2.00 -6.00
C SER A 155 -25.03 2.64 -7.37
N LEU A 156 -25.75 2.19 -8.39
CA LEU A 156 -25.77 2.85 -9.68
C LEU A 156 -26.56 4.14 -9.52
N ILE A 157 -25.90 5.26 -9.47
CA ILE A 157 -26.52 6.56 -9.64
C ILE A 157 -26.45 6.86 -11.14
N HIS A 158 -27.56 6.69 -11.83
CA HIS A 158 -27.70 7.26 -13.18
C HIS A 158 -27.90 8.76 -13.02
N ILE A 159 -27.00 9.53 -13.55
CA ILE A 159 -27.13 10.98 -13.71
C ILE A 159 -27.88 11.24 -15.01
#